data_bde27fa6e088a23aebb147141b7b7f75
#
_entry.id   bde27fa6e088a23aebb147141b7b7f75
#
_cell.length_a   1.000
_cell.length_b   1.000
_cell.length_c   1.000
_cell.angle_alpha   90.00
_cell.angle_beta   90.00
_cell.angle_gamma   90.00
#
_symmetry.space_group_name_H-M   'P 1'
#
loop_
_entity.id
_entity.type
_entity.pdbx_description
1 polymer ?
#
loop_
_entity_poly.entity_id
_entity_poly.type
_entity_poly.pdbx_seq_one_letter_code
_entity_poly.pdbx_strand_id
1 'polypeptide(L)'
;MYWDASFTIKALFVTQQLTLEKIQIRTASVPLNRPIVAKVGQLKDWPLILIDIYTKEGIVGRSYLEPYRQRSVAAIVHSIQDLADMFKGKPLAPLDVYAESMRSLHLVGREGITLIALAGIDMAIWDALAKAANKPLATLLGGSPGPIRAYNTNGLWLKPLDELADEAAALVEEGNYSAVKMRLGRETIQQDAQAIAIVREAVGDEVHIMSDFNQGMAFGEALLRLHALDDHGLYWFEEPIVYDNIEAYAQITREIKTPIQIGENIYGPREFYKAVVAHAADLYMPDLMRIGGVTGWMRSASIAGAAGLPLSSHLYPEVSAHLMRASESADWIESCDWAC
;
A
#
# COMPACT_ATOMS: atom_id res chain seq x y z
N MET A 1 48.80 -22.49 -22.59
CA MET A 1 48.82 -21.91 -21.22
C MET A 1 47.39 -21.55 -20.89
N TYR A 2 46.64 -22.48 -20.26
CA TYR A 2 45.24 -22.28 -19.88
C TYR A 2 45.21 -21.67 -18.48
N TRP A 3 44.56 -20.54 -18.31
CA TRP A 3 44.31 -19.93 -17.00
C TRP A 3 43.09 -20.62 -16.38
N ASP A 4 43.33 -21.53 -15.44
CA ASP A 4 42.29 -22.04 -14.55
C ASP A 4 42.20 -21.09 -13.35
N ALA A 5 41.24 -20.17 -13.40
CA ALA A 5 40.98 -19.24 -12.31
C ALA A 5 39.61 -19.52 -11.70
N SER A 6 39.46 -20.64 -11.01
CA SER A 6 38.37 -20.85 -10.05
C SER A 6 38.64 -20.06 -8.76
N PHE A 7 38.51 -18.74 -8.82
CA PHE A 7 38.51 -17.90 -7.62
C PHE A 7 37.14 -18.04 -6.92
N THR A 8 37.05 -18.97 -5.97
CA THR A 8 35.96 -18.98 -5.01
C THR A 8 36.27 -17.95 -3.92
N ILE A 9 35.76 -16.74 -4.03
CA ILE A 9 35.80 -15.79 -2.93
C ILE A 9 34.84 -16.29 -1.86
N LYS A 10 35.34 -16.94 -0.83
CA LYS A 10 34.60 -17.20 0.40
C LYS A 10 34.50 -15.87 1.13
N ALA A 11 33.38 -15.16 0.96
CA ALA A 11 33.05 -14.03 1.80
C ALA A 11 32.82 -14.54 3.23
N LEU A 12 33.78 -14.32 4.11
CA LEU A 12 33.66 -14.58 5.55
C LEU A 12 32.84 -13.45 6.20
N PHE A 13 31.52 -13.40 5.93
CA PHE A 13 30.61 -12.65 6.76
C PHE A 13 29.89 -13.63 7.70
N VAL A 14 30.41 -13.75 8.93
CA VAL A 14 29.68 -14.39 10.04
C VAL A 14 28.64 -13.38 10.53
N THR A 15 27.60 -13.14 9.74
CA THR A 15 26.36 -12.56 10.24
C THR A 15 25.52 -13.72 10.75
N GLN A 16 24.93 -13.58 11.93
CA GLN A 16 24.01 -14.56 12.47
C GLN A 16 22.84 -14.68 11.51
N GLN A 17 22.82 -15.75 10.70
CA GLN A 17 21.77 -16.01 9.73
C GLN A 17 20.56 -16.58 10.45
N LEU A 18 19.41 -15.89 10.36
CA LEU A 18 18.17 -16.38 10.94
C LEU A 18 17.63 -17.57 10.14
N THR A 19 17.14 -18.59 10.83
CA THR A 19 16.60 -19.83 10.23
C THR A 19 15.14 -19.99 10.61
N LEU A 20 14.25 -20.20 9.64
CA LEU A 20 12.83 -20.44 9.91
C LEU A 20 12.64 -21.74 10.72
N GLU A 21 12.09 -21.63 11.92
CA GLU A 21 11.68 -22.77 12.73
C GLU A 21 10.22 -23.13 12.47
N LYS A 22 9.32 -22.17 12.67
CA LYS A 22 7.87 -22.33 12.46
C LYS A 22 7.20 -21.01 12.15
N ILE A 23 6.01 -21.09 11.59
CA ILE A 23 5.08 -19.96 11.44
C ILE A 23 3.85 -20.21 12.32
N GLN A 24 3.30 -19.14 12.90
CA GLN A 24 2.01 -19.15 13.57
C GLN A 24 1.12 -18.11 12.94
N ILE A 25 -0.07 -18.51 12.56
CA ILE A 25 -1.06 -17.64 11.92
C ILE A 25 -2.29 -17.59 12.81
N ARG A 26 -2.80 -16.39 13.05
CA ARG A 26 -4.04 -16.15 13.77
C ARG A 26 -4.90 -15.22 12.92
N THR A 27 -6.21 -15.32 13.07
CA THR A 27 -7.16 -14.48 12.36
C THR A 27 -8.05 -13.75 13.35
N ALA A 28 -8.41 -12.52 13.04
CA ALA A 28 -9.35 -11.72 13.79
C ALA A 28 -10.31 -11.00 12.85
N SER A 29 -11.45 -10.59 13.35
CA SER A 29 -12.33 -9.63 12.67
C SER A 29 -12.65 -8.55 13.69
N VAL A 30 -12.33 -7.31 13.37
CA VAL A 30 -12.46 -6.16 14.29
C VAL A 30 -13.56 -5.25 13.76
N PRO A 31 -14.55 -4.88 14.58
CA PRO A 31 -15.55 -3.89 14.15
C PRO A 31 -14.86 -2.54 13.94
N LEU A 32 -15.21 -1.86 12.84
CA LEU A 32 -14.71 -0.53 12.54
C LEU A 32 -15.46 0.52 13.37
N ASN A 33 -14.71 1.41 14.04
CA ASN A 33 -15.29 2.55 14.74
C ASN A 33 -16.05 3.48 13.79
N ARG A 34 -15.52 3.64 12.59
CA ARG A 34 -16.11 4.43 11.50
C ARG A 34 -16.30 3.53 10.27
N PRO A 35 -17.51 2.96 10.05
CA PRO A 35 -17.78 2.09 8.91
C PRO A 35 -17.43 2.78 7.59
N ILE A 36 -16.73 2.06 6.71
CA ILE A 36 -16.35 2.54 5.39
C ILE A 36 -17.58 2.51 4.49
N VAL A 37 -17.88 3.62 3.80
CA VAL A 37 -18.91 3.72 2.78
C VAL A 37 -18.30 4.34 1.53
N ALA A 38 -18.04 3.49 0.54
CA ALA A 38 -17.43 3.88 -0.74
C ALA A 38 -18.26 3.34 -1.90
N LYS A 39 -17.90 3.73 -3.13
CA LYS A 39 -18.59 3.26 -4.34
C LYS A 39 -18.59 1.72 -4.48
N VAL A 40 -17.54 1.06 -3.99
CA VAL A 40 -17.41 -0.41 -4.01
C VAL A 40 -18.21 -1.13 -2.94
N GLY A 41 -18.85 -0.41 -2.01
CA GLY A 41 -19.73 -0.99 -0.98
C GLY A 41 -19.49 -0.45 0.42
N GLN A 42 -20.05 -1.17 1.41
CA GLN A 42 -19.93 -0.86 2.84
C GLN A 42 -19.16 -1.95 3.56
N LEU A 43 -18.18 -1.55 4.40
CA LEU A 43 -17.44 -2.43 5.29
C LEU A 43 -17.70 -1.97 6.74
N LYS A 44 -18.10 -2.91 7.60
CA LYS A 44 -18.38 -2.69 9.03
C LYS A 44 -17.37 -3.39 9.94
N ASP A 45 -16.77 -4.46 9.43
CA ASP A 45 -15.80 -5.28 10.14
C ASP A 45 -14.54 -5.39 9.29
N TRP A 46 -13.38 -5.37 9.95
CA TRP A 46 -12.08 -5.43 9.32
C TRP A 46 -11.40 -6.76 9.63
N PRO A 47 -11.28 -7.68 8.65
CA PRO A 47 -10.61 -8.94 8.86
C PRO A 47 -9.10 -8.76 8.88
N LEU A 48 -8.44 -9.41 9.82
CA LEU A 48 -6.98 -9.41 9.99
C LEU A 48 -6.43 -10.83 9.96
N ILE A 49 -5.24 -10.98 9.37
CA ILE A 49 -4.42 -12.18 9.47
C ILE A 49 -3.11 -11.77 10.15
N LEU A 50 -2.87 -12.26 11.35
CA LEU A 50 -1.66 -11.99 12.14
C LEU A 50 -0.66 -13.12 11.95
N ILE A 51 0.59 -12.78 11.65
CA ILE A 51 1.64 -13.72 11.29
C ILE A 51 2.83 -13.55 12.23
N ASP A 52 3.20 -14.62 12.94
CA ASP A 52 4.44 -14.70 13.71
C ASP A 52 5.38 -15.72 13.05
N ILE A 53 6.57 -15.31 12.65
CA ILE A 53 7.66 -16.18 12.19
C ILE A 53 8.65 -16.38 13.35
N TYR A 54 8.81 -17.62 13.79
CA TYR A 54 9.77 -17.98 14.81
C TYR A 54 11.05 -18.49 14.17
N THR A 55 12.19 -18.02 14.65
CA THR A 55 13.50 -18.47 14.19
C THR A 55 14.17 -19.38 15.22
N LYS A 56 15.05 -20.28 14.78
CA LYS A 56 15.86 -21.14 15.66
C LYS A 56 16.74 -20.33 16.60
N GLU A 57 17.08 -19.13 16.22
CA GLU A 57 17.92 -18.19 16.97
C GLU A 57 17.12 -17.40 18.05
N GLY A 58 15.81 -17.70 18.18
CA GLY A 58 14.95 -17.13 19.21
C GLY A 58 14.34 -15.77 18.87
N ILE A 59 14.54 -15.28 17.66
CA ILE A 59 13.91 -14.02 17.16
C ILE A 59 12.50 -14.35 16.64
N VAL A 60 11.54 -13.46 16.91
CA VAL A 60 10.18 -13.55 16.38
C VAL A 60 9.90 -12.34 15.49
N GLY A 61 9.76 -12.59 14.19
CA GLY A 61 9.27 -11.60 13.23
C GLY A 61 7.76 -11.60 13.16
N ARG A 62 7.16 -10.42 13.01
CA ARG A 62 5.71 -10.22 13.01
C ARG A 62 5.25 -9.39 11.84
N SER A 63 4.08 -9.74 11.32
CA SER A 63 3.36 -8.94 10.34
C SER A 63 1.86 -9.17 10.45
N TYR A 64 1.11 -8.40 9.68
CA TYR A 64 -0.32 -8.62 9.53
C TYR A 64 -0.75 -8.35 8.08
N LEU A 65 -1.93 -8.86 7.72
CA LEU A 65 -2.57 -8.62 6.45
C LEU A 65 -4.02 -8.20 6.67
N GLU A 66 -4.53 -7.38 5.76
CA GLU A 66 -5.87 -6.77 5.78
C GLU A 66 -6.66 -7.19 4.53
N PRO A 67 -7.19 -8.42 4.46
CA PRO A 67 -7.73 -9.00 3.23
C PRO A 67 -9.09 -8.44 2.78
N TYR A 68 -9.60 -7.37 3.38
CA TYR A 68 -10.89 -6.69 3.10
C TYR A 68 -12.14 -7.57 3.24
N ARG A 69 -12.07 -8.82 2.86
CA ARG A 69 -13.21 -9.75 2.85
C ARG A 69 -12.93 -10.95 3.74
N GLN A 70 -13.78 -11.18 4.72
CA GLN A 70 -13.70 -12.34 5.62
C GLN A 70 -13.61 -13.68 4.86
N ARG A 71 -14.32 -13.78 3.72
CA ARG A 71 -14.31 -15.01 2.91
C ARG A 71 -12.96 -15.33 2.25
N SER A 72 -12.09 -14.33 2.09
CA SER A 72 -10.75 -14.50 1.49
C SER A 72 -9.71 -14.99 2.50
N VAL A 73 -9.98 -14.83 3.81
CA VAL A 73 -9.02 -15.15 4.89
C VAL A 73 -8.51 -16.58 4.82
N ALA A 74 -9.39 -17.56 4.69
CA ALA A 74 -9.01 -18.98 4.67
C ALA A 74 -8.05 -19.31 3.51
N ALA A 75 -8.32 -18.80 2.32
CA ALA A 75 -7.49 -19.03 1.13
C ALA A 75 -6.09 -18.39 1.29
N ILE A 76 -6.03 -17.18 1.85
CA ILE A 76 -4.75 -16.50 2.12
C ILE A 76 -3.95 -17.27 3.18
N VAL A 77 -4.59 -17.69 4.27
CA VAL A 77 -3.94 -18.48 5.33
C VAL A 77 -3.35 -19.77 4.79
N HIS A 78 -4.08 -20.52 3.94
CA HIS A 78 -3.53 -21.72 3.30
C HIS A 78 -2.35 -21.42 2.39
N SER A 79 -2.41 -20.32 1.62
CA SER A 79 -1.30 -19.90 0.76
C SER A 79 -0.06 -19.49 1.56
N ILE A 80 -0.24 -18.83 2.74
CA ILE A 80 0.86 -18.52 3.65
C ILE A 80 1.50 -19.81 4.16
N GLN A 81 0.68 -20.79 4.59
CA GLN A 81 1.18 -22.05 5.13
C GLN A 81 1.98 -22.84 4.07
N ASP A 82 1.44 -22.95 2.85
CA ASP A 82 2.09 -23.63 1.73
C ASP A 82 3.46 -23.01 1.40
N LEU A 83 3.53 -21.68 1.30
CA LEU A 83 4.78 -20.98 1.07
C LEU A 83 5.75 -21.14 2.26
N ALA A 84 5.28 -21.04 3.51
CA ALA A 84 6.14 -21.18 4.69
C ALA A 84 6.75 -22.58 4.80
N ASP A 85 6.02 -23.63 4.44
CA ASP A 85 6.52 -25.01 4.46
C ASP A 85 7.70 -25.22 3.50
N MET A 86 7.77 -24.46 2.40
CA MET A 86 8.93 -24.48 1.48
C MET A 86 10.22 -23.98 2.14
N PHE A 87 10.12 -23.09 3.14
CA PHE A 87 11.27 -22.43 3.78
C PHE A 87 11.58 -22.94 5.17
N LYS A 88 10.81 -23.88 5.71
CA LYS A 88 11.06 -24.47 7.02
C LYS A 88 12.48 -25.07 7.10
N GLY A 89 13.24 -24.62 8.09
CA GLY A 89 14.64 -25.02 8.29
C GLY A 89 15.63 -24.35 7.35
N LYS A 90 15.19 -23.46 6.47
CA LYS A 90 16.04 -22.67 5.57
C LYS A 90 16.36 -21.30 6.15
N PRO A 91 17.43 -20.64 5.64
CA PRO A 91 17.76 -19.28 6.00
C PRO A 91 16.65 -18.28 5.59
N LEU A 92 16.42 -17.30 6.44
CA LEU A 92 15.52 -16.16 6.18
C LEU A 92 16.28 -15.05 5.44
N ALA A 93 16.51 -15.26 4.14
CA ALA A 93 17.05 -14.26 3.22
C ALA A 93 15.86 -13.69 2.39
N PRO A 94 15.33 -12.49 2.67
CA PRO A 94 14.08 -12.04 2.08
C PRO A 94 14.09 -12.00 0.56
N LEU A 95 15.20 -11.60 -0.06
CA LEU A 95 15.30 -11.55 -1.52
C LEU A 95 15.26 -12.96 -2.15
N ASP A 96 15.87 -13.96 -1.51
CA ASP A 96 15.86 -15.34 -1.98
C ASP A 96 14.49 -15.99 -1.77
N VAL A 97 13.90 -15.78 -0.58
CA VAL A 97 12.51 -16.22 -0.27
C VAL A 97 11.53 -15.63 -1.27
N TYR A 98 11.61 -14.33 -1.54
CA TYR A 98 10.77 -13.67 -2.53
C TYR A 98 10.95 -14.28 -3.92
N ALA A 99 12.20 -14.44 -4.39
CA ALA A 99 12.48 -14.95 -5.71
C ALA A 99 12.07 -16.43 -5.88
N GLU A 100 12.29 -17.28 -4.87
CA GLU A 100 11.89 -18.69 -4.88
C GLU A 100 10.38 -18.84 -4.85
N SER A 101 9.67 -18.07 -4.00
CA SER A 101 8.21 -18.02 -3.98
C SER A 101 7.64 -17.60 -5.33
N MET A 102 8.15 -16.52 -5.93
CA MET A 102 7.71 -16.07 -7.25
C MET A 102 7.97 -17.10 -8.36
N ARG A 103 8.98 -17.93 -8.23
CA ARG A 103 9.19 -19.08 -9.15
C ARG A 103 8.16 -20.18 -8.93
N SER A 104 7.90 -20.57 -7.68
CA SER A 104 6.96 -21.63 -7.37
C SER A 104 5.52 -21.28 -7.78
N LEU A 105 5.17 -20.00 -7.67
CA LEU A 105 3.83 -19.49 -7.98
C LEU A 105 3.56 -19.24 -9.47
N HIS A 106 4.54 -19.43 -10.37
CA HIS A 106 4.38 -18.97 -11.75
C HIS A 106 3.28 -19.68 -12.54
N LEU A 107 2.92 -20.92 -12.20
CA LEU A 107 1.86 -21.66 -12.86
C LEU A 107 0.48 -21.44 -12.25
N VAL A 108 0.41 -21.02 -10.98
CA VAL A 108 -0.86 -20.78 -10.29
C VAL A 108 -1.26 -19.30 -10.26
N GLY A 109 -0.32 -18.41 -10.57
CA GLY A 109 -0.52 -16.96 -10.58
C GLY A 109 0.33 -16.27 -9.51
N ARG A 110 0.79 -15.06 -9.84
CA ARG A 110 1.69 -14.24 -9.03
C ARG A 110 1.04 -12.96 -8.52
N GLU A 111 -0.27 -12.91 -8.57
CA GLU A 111 -1.09 -11.76 -8.20
C GLU A 111 -2.20 -12.20 -7.23
N GLY A 112 -2.91 -11.24 -6.65
CA GLY A 112 -4.01 -11.52 -5.74
C GLY A 112 -3.55 -12.30 -4.51
N ILE A 113 -4.29 -13.33 -4.15
CA ILE A 113 -4.12 -14.11 -2.91
C ILE A 113 -2.68 -14.62 -2.72
N THR A 114 -2.04 -15.08 -3.78
CA THR A 114 -0.70 -15.66 -3.71
C THR A 114 0.37 -14.61 -3.38
N LEU A 115 0.30 -13.44 -3.99
CA LEU A 115 1.22 -12.35 -3.69
C LEU A 115 0.94 -11.72 -2.32
N ILE A 116 -0.34 -11.61 -1.93
CA ILE A 116 -0.74 -11.18 -0.59
C ILE A 116 -0.15 -12.12 0.47
N ALA A 117 -0.23 -13.43 0.27
CA ALA A 117 0.37 -14.41 1.19
C ALA A 117 1.89 -14.24 1.30
N LEU A 118 2.58 -14.07 0.17
CA LEU A 118 4.02 -13.80 0.14
C LEU A 118 4.36 -12.49 0.87
N ALA A 119 3.57 -11.44 0.68
CA ALA A 119 3.78 -10.14 1.32
C ALA A 119 3.78 -10.26 2.86
N GLY A 120 2.84 -11.02 3.42
CA GLY A 120 2.80 -11.28 4.86
C GLY A 120 4.06 -11.98 5.38
N ILE A 121 4.55 -12.99 4.66
CA ILE A 121 5.81 -13.67 5.01
C ILE A 121 7.00 -12.71 4.88
N ASP A 122 7.08 -11.97 3.79
CA ASP A 122 8.17 -11.01 3.52
C ASP A 122 8.27 -9.94 4.60
N MET A 123 7.15 -9.32 4.98
CA MET A 123 7.11 -8.34 6.07
C MET A 123 7.61 -8.93 7.40
N ALA A 124 7.17 -10.13 7.75
CA ALA A 124 7.58 -10.78 9.00
C ALA A 124 9.09 -11.16 8.98
N ILE A 125 9.65 -11.53 7.82
CA ILE A 125 11.09 -11.78 7.67
C ILE A 125 11.88 -10.49 7.89
N TRP A 126 11.47 -9.39 7.26
CA TRP A 126 12.14 -8.10 7.43
C TRP A 126 12.06 -7.59 8.87
N ASP A 127 10.93 -7.78 9.55
CA ASP A 127 10.80 -7.46 10.98
C ASP A 127 11.75 -8.31 11.84
N ALA A 128 11.87 -9.62 11.57
CA ALA A 128 12.84 -10.48 12.26
C ALA A 128 14.27 -10.00 12.07
N LEU A 129 14.67 -9.63 10.85
CA LEU A 129 16.00 -9.12 10.55
C LEU A 129 16.27 -7.78 11.25
N ALA A 130 15.30 -6.87 11.27
CA ALA A 130 15.42 -5.58 11.95
C ALA A 130 15.61 -5.77 13.46
N LYS A 131 14.85 -6.67 14.08
CA LYS A 131 15.00 -7.07 15.50
C LYS A 131 16.34 -7.72 15.79
N ALA A 132 16.80 -8.66 14.96
CA ALA A 132 18.10 -9.29 15.10
C ALA A 132 19.25 -8.29 15.00
N ALA A 133 19.11 -7.29 14.13
CA ALA A 133 20.07 -6.19 14.00
C ALA A 133 19.94 -5.13 15.10
N ASN A 134 18.90 -5.20 15.94
CA ASN A 134 18.52 -4.18 16.92
C ASN A 134 18.44 -2.77 16.29
N LYS A 135 17.78 -2.67 15.14
CA LYS A 135 17.61 -1.42 14.38
C LYS A 135 16.17 -1.27 13.92
N PRO A 136 15.64 -0.03 13.84
CA PRO A 136 14.42 0.23 13.10
C PRO A 136 14.55 -0.24 11.65
N LEU A 137 13.45 -0.73 11.06
CA LEU A 137 13.46 -1.20 9.67
C LEU A 137 13.94 -0.12 8.69
N ALA A 138 13.53 1.14 8.87
CA ALA A 138 14.02 2.27 8.07
C ALA A 138 15.55 2.34 8.05
N THR A 139 16.19 2.19 9.20
CA THR A 139 17.66 2.24 9.32
C THR A 139 18.32 1.00 8.69
N LEU A 140 17.69 -0.17 8.83
CA LEU A 140 18.18 -1.39 8.20
C LEU A 140 18.16 -1.28 6.66
N LEU A 141 17.16 -0.61 6.11
CA LEU A 141 16.99 -0.35 4.68
C LEU A 141 17.84 0.82 4.16
N GLY A 142 18.61 1.48 5.02
CA GLY A 142 19.52 2.58 4.63
C GLY A 142 18.92 3.98 4.79
N GLY A 143 17.69 4.10 5.28
CA GLY A 143 17.03 5.37 5.57
C GLY A 143 17.38 5.91 6.96
N SER A 144 16.90 7.12 7.25
CA SER A 144 17.05 7.78 8.55
C SER A 144 15.70 8.01 9.21
N PRO A 145 15.53 7.77 10.53
CA PRO A 145 14.33 8.16 11.25
C PRO A 145 14.05 9.67 11.11
N GLY A 146 12.78 10.03 11.06
CA GLY A 146 12.38 11.43 10.95
C GLY A 146 10.89 11.58 10.66
N PRO A 147 10.35 12.81 10.63
CA PRO A 147 8.96 13.05 10.31
C PRO A 147 8.63 12.72 8.85
N ILE A 148 7.39 12.35 8.61
CA ILE A 148 6.78 12.19 7.28
C ILE A 148 5.46 12.95 7.33
N ARG A 149 5.11 13.67 6.27
CA ARG A 149 3.81 14.30 6.18
C ARG A 149 2.72 13.24 6.01
N ALA A 150 1.59 13.44 6.69
CA ALA A 150 0.49 12.51 6.68
C ALA A 150 -0.83 13.21 6.32
N TYR A 151 -1.75 12.48 5.69
CA TYR A 151 -3.13 12.90 5.50
C TYR A 151 -4.08 12.00 6.28
N ASN A 152 -5.22 12.56 6.71
CA ASN A 152 -6.24 11.81 7.44
C ASN A 152 -7.27 11.24 6.46
N THR A 153 -7.46 9.90 6.48
CA THR A 153 -8.41 9.15 5.64
C THR A 153 -9.54 8.50 6.44
N ASN A 154 -9.67 8.81 7.74
CA ASN A 154 -10.59 8.13 8.66
C ASN A 154 -12.06 8.53 8.52
N GLY A 155 -12.42 9.30 7.53
CA GLY A 155 -13.78 9.78 7.31
C GLY A 155 -14.06 10.27 5.90
N LEU A 156 -15.01 11.21 5.77
CA LEU A 156 -15.46 11.81 4.51
C LEU A 156 -15.88 10.76 3.46
N TRP A 157 -16.52 9.69 3.95
CA TRP A 157 -17.10 8.63 3.13
C TRP A 157 -18.27 9.18 2.31
N LEU A 158 -18.90 8.36 1.45
CA LEU A 158 -20.11 8.73 0.71
C LEU A 158 -21.32 8.86 1.66
N LYS A 159 -21.31 9.91 2.48
CA LYS A 159 -22.32 10.28 3.48
C LYS A 159 -23.23 11.41 2.97
N PRO A 160 -24.33 11.72 3.68
CA PRO A 160 -25.09 12.94 3.45
C PRO A 160 -24.23 14.21 3.46
N LEU A 161 -24.57 15.17 2.62
CA LEU A 161 -23.75 16.38 2.44
C LEU A 161 -23.68 17.25 3.71
N ASP A 162 -24.73 17.26 4.50
CA ASP A 162 -24.85 18.02 5.75
C ASP A 162 -23.97 17.48 6.89
N GLU A 163 -23.43 16.25 6.75
CA GLU A 163 -22.49 15.68 7.72
C GLU A 163 -21.01 16.00 7.39
N LEU A 164 -20.70 16.48 6.19
CA LEU A 164 -19.32 16.58 5.70
C LEU A 164 -18.52 17.70 6.37
N ALA A 165 -19.14 18.84 6.66
CA ALA A 165 -18.42 20.01 7.21
C ALA A 165 -17.82 19.72 8.59
N ASP A 166 -18.67 19.24 9.51
CA ASP A 166 -18.24 18.94 10.88
C ASP A 166 -17.21 17.80 10.91
N GLU A 167 -17.41 16.76 10.07
CA GLU A 167 -16.45 15.65 9.99
C GLU A 167 -15.10 16.12 9.41
N ALA A 168 -15.09 16.97 8.37
CA ALA A 168 -13.87 17.48 7.78
C ALA A 168 -13.05 18.30 8.79
N ALA A 169 -13.71 19.20 9.53
CA ALA A 169 -13.07 19.98 10.59
C ALA A 169 -12.48 19.07 11.68
N ALA A 170 -13.27 18.09 12.15
CA ALA A 170 -12.81 17.13 13.17
C ALA A 170 -11.57 16.32 12.69
N LEU A 171 -11.56 15.85 11.44
CA LEU A 171 -10.43 15.10 10.89
C LEU A 171 -9.13 15.91 10.81
N VAL A 172 -9.23 17.21 10.53
CA VAL A 172 -8.08 18.11 10.58
C VAL A 172 -7.58 18.27 12.02
N GLU A 173 -8.49 18.46 12.99
CA GLU A 173 -8.15 18.69 14.40
C GLU A 173 -7.56 17.44 15.09
N GLU A 174 -7.96 16.23 14.70
CA GLU A 174 -7.50 14.96 15.32
C GLU A 174 -5.97 14.84 15.44
N GLY A 175 -5.22 15.39 14.51
CA GLY A 175 -3.75 15.33 14.50
C GLY A 175 -3.10 16.57 13.92
N ASN A 176 -3.85 17.67 13.82
CA ASN A 176 -3.40 18.88 13.14
C ASN A 176 -2.94 18.59 11.70
N TYR A 177 -3.75 17.81 10.98
CA TYR A 177 -3.44 17.38 9.62
C TYR A 177 -3.51 18.54 8.64
N SER A 178 -2.55 18.61 7.72
CA SER A 178 -2.55 19.55 6.60
C SER A 178 -3.22 19.00 5.33
N ALA A 179 -3.77 17.80 5.41
CA ALA A 179 -4.49 17.15 4.30
C ALA A 179 -5.53 16.15 4.80
N VAL A 180 -6.65 16.05 4.08
CA VAL A 180 -7.71 15.06 4.28
C VAL A 180 -8.09 14.40 2.97
N LYS A 181 -8.53 13.14 3.00
CA LYS A 181 -9.01 12.42 1.81
C LYS A 181 -10.52 12.19 1.91
N MET A 182 -11.25 12.63 0.87
CA MET A 182 -12.70 12.45 0.75
C MET A 182 -13.05 11.45 -0.36
N ARG A 183 -14.21 10.78 -0.23
CA ARG A 183 -14.73 9.88 -1.28
C ARG A 183 -15.68 10.64 -2.19
N LEU A 184 -15.47 10.45 -3.50
CA LEU A 184 -16.29 10.98 -4.58
C LEU A 184 -16.95 9.83 -5.39
N GLY A 185 -17.75 10.18 -6.39
CA GLY A 185 -18.54 9.23 -7.18
C GLY A 185 -19.98 9.15 -6.70
N ARG A 186 -20.54 10.25 -6.19
CA ARG A 186 -21.97 10.40 -5.85
C ARG A 186 -22.82 10.22 -7.12
N GLU A 187 -24.12 10.19 -6.96
CA GLU A 187 -25.05 9.95 -8.06
C GLU A 187 -24.85 10.95 -9.21
N THR A 188 -24.64 12.23 -8.89
CA THR A 188 -24.42 13.28 -9.88
C THR A 188 -23.09 14.01 -9.69
N ILE A 189 -22.56 14.58 -10.78
CA ILE A 189 -21.33 15.41 -10.76
C ILE A 189 -21.56 16.65 -9.86
N GLN A 190 -22.76 17.22 -9.88
CA GLN A 190 -23.12 18.38 -9.06
C GLN A 190 -23.05 18.07 -7.56
N GLN A 191 -23.43 16.86 -7.15
CA GLN A 191 -23.31 16.43 -5.76
C GLN A 191 -21.84 16.28 -5.34
N ASP A 192 -20.97 15.80 -6.22
CA ASP A 192 -19.52 15.74 -5.95
C ASP A 192 -18.92 17.16 -5.85
N ALA A 193 -19.27 18.06 -6.78
CA ALA A 193 -18.83 19.45 -6.73
C ALA A 193 -19.30 20.15 -5.44
N GLN A 194 -20.54 19.92 -5.03
CA GLN A 194 -21.08 20.46 -3.78
C GLN A 194 -20.35 19.88 -2.55
N ALA A 195 -20.05 18.57 -2.54
CA ALA A 195 -19.31 17.94 -1.47
C ALA A 195 -17.90 18.55 -1.32
N ILE A 196 -17.20 18.77 -2.44
CA ILE A 196 -15.88 19.43 -2.44
C ILE A 196 -15.97 20.84 -1.88
N ALA A 197 -16.98 21.63 -2.29
CA ALA A 197 -17.17 23.00 -1.82
C ALA A 197 -17.43 23.05 -0.30
N ILE A 198 -18.28 22.15 0.22
CA ILE A 198 -18.57 22.04 1.66
C ILE A 198 -17.31 21.71 2.46
N VAL A 199 -16.54 20.72 2.01
CA VAL A 199 -15.30 20.34 2.69
C VAL A 199 -14.28 21.49 2.63
N ARG A 200 -14.11 22.15 1.47
CA ARG A 200 -13.20 23.29 1.31
C ARG A 200 -13.59 24.46 2.24
N GLU A 201 -14.86 24.79 2.35
CA GLU A 201 -15.33 25.84 3.26
C GLU A 201 -15.03 25.49 4.73
N ALA A 202 -15.17 24.21 5.10
CA ALA A 202 -14.94 23.74 6.47
C ALA A 202 -13.45 23.73 6.87
N VAL A 203 -12.54 23.33 5.96
CA VAL A 203 -11.11 23.15 6.28
C VAL A 203 -10.23 24.34 5.89
N GLY A 204 -10.75 25.29 5.09
CA GLY A 204 -10.00 26.45 4.59
C GLY A 204 -9.02 26.12 3.47
N ASP A 205 -8.34 27.14 2.93
CA ASP A 205 -7.52 27.05 1.72
C ASP A 205 -6.15 26.37 1.96
N GLU A 206 -5.65 26.35 3.18
CA GLU A 206 -4.34 25.80 3.53
C GLU A 206 -4.33 24.27 3.65
N VAL A 207 -5.49 23.63 3.79
CA VAL A 207 -5.60 22.18 3.91
C VAL A 207 -5.78 21.56 2.52
N HIS A 208 -4.93 20.61 2.17
CA HIS A 208 -5.07 19.85 0.93
C HIS A 208 -6.27 18.90 1.01
N ILE A 209 -7.11 18.90 -0.01
CA ILE A 209 -8.21 17.95 -0.16
C ILE A 209 -7.82 16.95 -1.24
N MET A 210 -7.68 15.70 -0.85
CA MET A 210 -7.45 14.56 -1.73
C MET A 210 -8.78 13.86 -2.02
N SER A 211 -8.93 13.25 -3.18
CA SER A 211 -10.18 12.55 -3.50
C SER A 211 -9.94 11.13 -3.97
N ASP A 212 -10.91 10.24 -3.69
CA ASP A 212 -10.85 8.83 -4.06
C ASP A 212 -12.20 8.36 -4.60
N PHE A 213 -12.19 7.76 -5.78
CA PHE A 213 -13.36 7.20 -6.46
C PHE A 213 -13.48 5.68 -6.29
N ASN A 214 -12.49 5.03 -5.66
CA ASN A 214 -12.45 3.59 -5.40
C ASN A 214 -12.84 2.76 -6.63
N GLN A 215 -12.30 3.08 -7.81
CA GLN A 215 -12.54 2.37 -9.07
C GLN A 215 -14.02 2.34 -9.52
N GLY A 216 -14.82 3.29 -9.04
CA GLY A 216 -16.28 3.22 -9.10
C GLY A 216 -16.91 3.59 -10.45
N MET A 217 -16.13 3.97 -11.48
CA MET A 217 -16.66 4.52 -12.73
C MET A 217 -16.21 3.73 -13.96
N ALA A 218 -17.05 3.74 -14.99
CA ALA A 218 -16.61 3.38 -16.34
C ALA A 218 -15.77 4.52 -16.95
N PHE A 219 -14.87 4.20 -17.86
CA PHE A 219 -13.94 5.16 -18.45
C PHE A 219 -14.59 6.45 -18.99
N GLY A 220 -15.67 6.33 -19.77
CA GLY A 220 -16.38 7.49 -20.31
C GLY A 220 -17.05 8.37 -19.24
N GLU A 221 -17.59 7.75 -18.17
CA GLU A 221 -18.12 8.48 -17.02
C GLU A 221 -17.00 9.19 -16.26
N ALA A 222 -15.87 8.52 -16.06
CA ALA A 222 -14.71 9.09 -15.41
C ALA A 222 -14.22 10.34 -16.11
N LEU A 223 -14.00 10.28 -17.42
CA LEU A 223 -13.55 11.46 -18.19
C LEU A 223 -14.52 12.65 -18.04
N LEU A 224 -15.83 12.44 -18.21
CA LEU A 224 -16.82 13.50 -18.06
C LEU A 224 -16.80 14.13 -16.67
N ARG A 225 -16.72 13.28 -15.64
CA ARG A 225 -16.74 13.71 -14.24
C ARG A 225 -15.45 14.42 -13.85
N LEU A 226 -14.31 13.88 -14.22
CA LEU A 226 -13.00 14.47 -13.91
C LEU A 226 -12.83 15.81 -14.60
N HIS A 227 -13.20 15.96 -15.88
CA HIS A 227 -13.20 17.27 -16.55
C HIS A 227 -14.08 18.30 -15.85
N ALA A 228 -15.25 17.89 -15.36
CA ALA A 228 -16.14 18.81 -14.65
C ALA A 228 -15.62 19.21 -13.25
N LEU A 229 -14.77 18.40 -12.65
CA LEU A 229 -14.19 18.63 -11.32
C LEU A 229 -12.74 19.13 -11.34
N ASP A 230 -12.12 19.26 -12.51
CA ASP A 230 -10.68 19.53 -12.68
C ASP A 230 -10.21 20.87 -12.07
N ASP A 231 -11.09 21.88 -12.04
CA ASP A 231 -10.77 23.22 -11.51
C ASP A 231 -11.29 23.43 -10.06
N HIS A 232 -11.62 22.34 -9.30
CA HIS A 232 -12.15 22.44 -7.93
C HIS A 232 -11.08 22.42 -6.82
N GLY A 233 -9.79 22.53 -7.17
CA GLY A 233 -8.69 22.67 -6.21
C GLY A 233 -8.39 21.41 -5.40
N LEU A 234 -8.62 20.23 -5.96
CA LEU A 234 -8.23 18.96 -5.36
C LEU A 234 -6.73 18.70 -5.57
N TYR A 235 -6.11 18.04 -4.60
CA TYR A 235 -4.70 17.69 -4.66
C TYR A 235 -4.44 16.55 -5.63
N TRP A 236 -5.32 15.53 -5.66
CA TRP A 236 -5.36 14.46 -6.66
C TRP A 236 -6.75 13.85 -6.85
N PHE A 237 -6.90 13.16 -7.97
CA PHE A 237 -7.96 12.19 -8.20
C PHE A 237 -7.41 10.77 -8.09
N GLU A 238 -7.88 9.98 -7.11
CA GLU A 238 -7.43 8.62 -6.85
C GLU A 238 -8.41 7.61 -7.48
N GLU A 239 -7.84 6.65 -8.19
CA GLU A 239 -8.50 5.49 -8.79
C GLU A 239 -9.92 5.72 -9.35
N PRO A 240 -10.08 6.61 -10.36
CA PRO A 240 -11.39 6.86 -10.95
C PRO A 240 -12.01 5.64 -11.66
N ILE A 241 -11.18 4.75 -12.23
CA ILE A 241 -11.61 3.56 -12.98
C ILE A 241 -10.94 2.28 -12.44
N VAL A 242 -11.28 1.11 -12.99
CA VAL A 242 -10.64 -0.17 -12.60
C VAL A 242 -9.13 -0.10 -12.80
N TYR A 243 -8.38 -0.61 -11.81
CA TYR A 243 -6.93 -0.44 -11.67
C TYR A 243 -6.09 -1.03 -12.82
N ASP A 244 -6.60 -2.03 -13.51
CA ASP A 244 -5.89 -2.79 -14.55
C ASP A 244 -6.05 -2.21 -15.97
N ASN A 245 -6.84 -1.15 -16.13
CA ASN A 245 -6.99 -0.47 -17.43
C ASN A 245 -5.94 0.64 -17.60
N ILE A 246 -4.69 0.23 -17.74
CA ILE A 246 -3.52 1.11 -17.76
C ILE A 246 -3.57 2.12 -18.94
N GLU A 247 -4.05 1.69 -20.12
CA GLU A 247 -4.18 2.55 -21.30
C GLU A 247 -5.19 3.68 -21.05
N ALA A 248 -6.31 3.38 -20.41
CA ALA A 248 -7.32 4.38 -20.07
C ALA A 248 -6.80 5.35 -18.99
N TYR A 249 -6.06 4.87 -18.00
CA TYR A 249 -5.37 5.75 -17.05
C TYR A 249 -4.39 6.69 -17.74
N ALA A 250 -3.55 6.20 -18.66
CA ALA A 250 -2.63 7.02 -19.42
C ALA A 250 -3.34 8.07 -20.29
N GLN A 251 -4.57 7.80 -20.73
CA GLN A 251 -5.38 8.81 -21.41
C GLN A 251 -5.93 9.86 -20.42
N ILE A 252 -6.50 9.43 -19.28
CA ILE A 252 -7.00 10.33 -18.23
C ILE A 252 -5.89 11.29 -17.77
N THR A 253 -4.71 10.76 -17.45
CA THR A 253 -3.55 11.54 -16.97
C THR A 253 -3.12 12.61 -17.98
N ARG A 254 -3.24 12.35 -19.30
CA ARG A 254 -2.92 13.35 -20.33
C ARG A 254 -4.00 14.44 -20.49
N GLU A 255 -5.25 14.14 -20.18
CA GLU A 255 -6.39 15.04 -20.43
C GLU A 255 -6.75 15.90 -19.23
N ILE A 256 -6.46 15.44 -18.01
CA ILE A 256 -6.85 16.07 -16.74
C ILE A 256 -5.64 16.80 -16.16
N LYS A 257 -5.86 18.01 -15.59
CA LYS A 257 -4.80 18.84 -14.97
C LYS A 257 -4.55 18.45 -13.53
N THR A 258 -5.62 18.12 -12.78
CA THR A 258 -5.51 17.63 -11.40
C THR A 258 -4.76 16.30 -11.42
N PRO A 259 -3.68 16.13 -10.63
CA PRO A 259 -2.87 14.92 -10.64
C PRO A 259 -3.70 13.65 -10.44
N ILE A 260 -3.38 12.62 -11.18
CA ILE A 260 -3.97 11.29 -11.05
C ILE A 260 -3.11 10.45 -10.12
N GLN A 261 -3.71 9.83 -9.11
CA GLN A 261 -3.06 8.89 -8.20
C GLN A 261 -3.61 7.48 -8.38
N ILE A 262 -2.69 6.51 -8.47
CA ILE A 262 -3.03 5.08 -8.53
C ILE A 262 -2.01 4.28 -7.73
N GLY A 263 -2.30 3.02 -7.50
CA GLY A 263 -1.27 2.10 -6.99
C GLY A 263 -1.73 1.17 -5.90
N GLU A 264 -2.75 1.52 -5.12
CA GLU A 264 -3.24 0.68 -4.04
C GLU A 264 -3.65 -0.73 -4.50
N ASN A 265 -4.13 -0.85 -5.74
CA ASN A 265 -4.58 -2.11 -6.34
C ASN A 265 -3.57 -2.72 -7.33
N ILE A 266 -2.36 -2.18 -7.46
CA ILE A 266 -1.31 -2.71 -8.34
C ILE A 266 -0.60 -3.89 -7.65
N TYR A 267 -0.55 -5.04 -8.34
CA TYR A 267 0.07 -6.26 -7.82
C TYR A 267 1.53 -6.41 -8.27
N GLY A 268 2.43 -6.14 -7.32
CA GLY A 268 3.86 -6.38 -7.47
C GLY A 268 4.62 -5.37 -8.35
N PRO A 269 5.95 -5.37 -8.27
CA PRO A 269 6.79 -4.37 -8.92
C PRO A 269 6.75 -4.40 -10.46
N ARG A 270 6.36 -5.52 -11.06
CA ARG A 270 6.28 -5.64 -12.53
C ARG A 270 5.10 -4.87 -13.11
N GLU A 271 3.93 -5.00 -12.46
CA GLU A 271 2.74 -4.25 -12.88
C GLU A 271 2.91 -2.76 -12.54
N PHE A 272 3.55 -2.45 -11.41
CA PHE A 272 3.95 -1.09 -11.07
C PHE A 272 4.84 -0.47 -12.17
N TYR A 273 5.86 -1.18 -12.62
CA TYR A 273 6.73 -0.74 -13.71
C TYR A 273 5.96 -0.50 -15.02
N LYS A 274 5.01 -1.38 -15.37
CA LYS A 274 4.17 -1.19 -16.56
C LYS A 274 3.35 0.10 -16.48
N ALA A 275 2.75 0.37 -15.32
CA ALA A 275 1.98 1.60 -15.10
C ALA A 275 2.87 2.85 -15.24
N VAL A 276 4.08 2.83 -14.67
CA VAL A 276 5.06 3.93 -14.78
C VAL A 276 5.47 4.16 -16.24
N VAL A 277 5.83 3.11 -16.98
CA VAL A 277 6.25 3.23 -18.39
C VAL A 277 5.11 3.72 -19.29
N ALA A 278 3.87 3.36 -18.97
CA ALA A 278 2.69 3.82 -19.70
C ALA A 278 2.29 5.27 -19.35
N HIS A 279 2.94 5.91 -18.36
CA HIS A 279 2.53 7.21 -17.83
C HIS A 279 1.06 7.19 -17.36
N ALA A 280 0.69 6.12 -16.65
CA ALA A 280 -0.69 5.90 -16.21
C ALA A 280 -1.13 6.83 -15.08
N ALA A 281 -0.19 7.47 -14.37
CA ALA A 281 -0.50 8.40 -13.30
C ALA A 281 0.66 9.39 -13.07
N ASP A 282 0.36 10.46 -12.34
CA ASP A 282 1.32 11.46 -11.89
C ASP A 282 1.90 11.10 -10.52
N LEU A 283 1.13 10.41 -9.69
CA LEU A 283 1.44 10.03 -8.32
C LEU A 283 1.14 8.54 -8.11
N TYR A 284 1.94 7.88 -7.28
CA TYR A 284 1.76 6.45 -7.00
C TYR A 284 1.63 6.19 -5.50
N MET A 285 0.79 5.19 -5.12
CA MET A 285 0.57 4.79 -3.73
C MET A 285 0.46 3.27 -3.59
N PRO A 286 1.57 2.53 -3.64
CA PRO A 286 1.51 1.08 -3.50
C PRO A 286 0.96 0.68 -2.12
N ASP A 287 0.11 -0.36 -2.12
CA ASP A 287 -0.32 -1.06 -0.91
C ASP A 287 0.72 -2.12 -0.54
N LEU A 288 1.12 -2.15 0.72
CA LEU A 288 2.19 -3.04 1.17
C LEU A 288 1.86 -4.53 0.97
N MET A 289 0.61 -4.91 1.15
CA MET A 289 0.13 -6.27 0.96
C MET A 289 0.10 -6.67 -0.53
N ARG A 290 -0.38 -5.77 -1.41
CA ARG A 290 -0.51 -6.05 -2.85
C ARG A 290 0.79 -5.90 -3.61
N ILE A 291 1.67 -5.00 -3.19
CA ILE A 291 2.97 -4.80 -3.86
C ILE A 291 3.98 -5.92 -3.57
N GLY A 292 3.69 -6.81 -2.61
CA GLY A 292 4.53 -7.94 -2.27
C GLY A 292 5.48 -7.68 -1.08
N GLY A 293 4.98 -6.99 -0.05
CA GLY A 293 5.69 -6.73 1.19
C GLY A 293 6.81 -5.68 1.05
N VAL A 294 7.73 -5.69 1.99
CA VAL A 294 8.87 -4.77 2.04
C VAL A 294 9.75 -4.90 0.79
N THR A 295 10.05 -6.15 0.36
CA THR A 295 10.86 -6.40 -0.83
C THR A 295 10.20 -5.86 -2.10
N GLY A 296 8.89 -6.05 -2.25
CA GLY A 296 8.11 -5.51 -3.37
C GLY A 296 8.06 -3.99 -3.35
N TRP A 297 7.82 -3.41 -2.18
CA TRP A 297 7.81 -1.96 -1.97
C TRP A 297 9.13 -1.31 -2.38
N MET A 298 10.27 -1.78 -1.85
CA MET A 298 11.57 -1.18 -2.13
C MET A 298 11.94 -1.23 -3.61
N ARG A 299 11.53 -2.28 -4.33
CA ARG A 299 11.67 -2.35 -5.80
C ARG A 299 10.81 -1.31 -6.50
N SER A 300 9.57 -1.14 -6.09
CA SER A 300 8.65 -0.15 -6.67
C SER A 300 9.07 1.28 -6.34
N ALA A 301 9.53 1.52 -5.10
CA ALA A 301 10.09 2.81 -4.70
C ALA A 301 11.33 3.20 -5.52
N SER A 302 12.20 2.21 -5.84
CA SER A 302 13.35 2.46 -6.71
C SER A 302 12.95 2.79 -8.16
N ILE A 303 11.86 2.18 -8.67
CA ILE A 303 11.30 2.51 -9.98
C ILE A 303 10.72 3.92 -9.98
N ALA A 304 9.93 4.29 -8.96
CA ALA A 304 9.35 5.62 -8.84
C ALA A 304 10.44 6.70 -8.70
N GLY A 305 11.44 6.49 -7.82
CA GLY A 305 12.56 7.40 -7.65
C GLY A 305 13.36 7.62 -8.93
N ALA A 306 13.69 6.54 -9.66
CA ALA A 306 14.38 6.63 -10.94
C ALA A 306 13.56 7.36 -12.02
N ALA A 307 12.23 7.31 -11.94
CA ALA A 307 11.32 8.03 -12.83
C ALA A 307 11.00 9.46 -12.36
N GLY A 308 11.46 9.87 -11.17
CA GLY A 308 11.14 11.18 -10.58
C GLY A 308 9.68 11.32 -10.16
N LEU A 309 9.00 10.21 -9.83
CA LEU A 309 7.58 10.18 -9.48
C LEU A 309 7.38 10.14 -7.97
N PRO A 310 6.48 10.97 -7.40
CA PRO A 310 6.13 10.93 -6.00
C PRO A 310 5.48 9.61 -5.59
N LEU A 311 5.80 9.13 -4.37
CA LEU A 311 5.32 7.87 -3.83
C LEU A 311 4.67 8.10 -2.46
N SER A 312 3.37 7.88 -2.37
CA SER A 312 2.60 7.87 -1.12
C SER A 312 2.41 6.43 -0.62
N SER A 313 1.89 6.24 0.58
CA SER A 313 1.50 4.90 1.06
C SER A 313 0.00 4.70 1.01
N HIS A 314 -0.42 3.45 0.87
CA HIS A 314 -1.77 2.98 1.15
C HIS A 314 -1.73 2.04 2.34
N LEU A 315 -2.53 2.32 3.38
CA LEU A 315 -2.62 1.53 4.61
C LEU A 315 -1.25 1.24 5.30
N TYR A 316 -1.26 0.34 6.29
CA TYR A 316 -0.07 -0.13 7.01
C TYR A 316 0.81 1.00 7.58
N PRO A 317 0.26 2.06 8.24
CA PRO A 317 1.05 3.23 8.60
C PRO A 317 2.29 2.89 9.45
N GLU A 318 2.23 1.88 10.31
CA GLU A 318 3.33 1.45 11.18
C GLU A 318 4.52 0.88 10.40
N VAL A 319 4.26 0.18 9.29
CA VAL A 319 5.31 -0.38 8.44
C VAL A 319 5.67 0.60 7.33
N SER A 320 4.65 1.19 6.68
CA SER A 320 4.83 2.16 5.60
C SER A 320 5.70 3.34 6.01
N ALA A 321 5.59 3.83 7.26
CA ALA A 321 6.45 4.90 7.78
C ALA A 321 7.94 4.55 7.68
N HIS A 322 8.32 3.31 7.96
CA HIS A 322 9.71 2.88 7.81
C HIS A 322 10.15 2.86 6.34
N LEU A 323 9.28 2.39 5.44
CA LEU A 323 9.58 2.28 4.02
C LEU A 323 9.65 3.64 3.34
N MET A 324 8.74 4.54 3.69
CA MET A 324 8.76 5.93 3.25
C MET A 324 10.08 6.63 3.65
N ARG A 325 10.59 6.39 4.87
CA ARG A 325 11.88 6.95 5.33
C ARG A 325 13.10 6.36 4.61
N ALA A 326 12.94 5.24 3.93
CA ALA A 326 13.95 4.60 3.09
C ALA A 326 13.70 4.80 1.58
N SER A 327 12.70 5.60 1.20
CA SER A 327 12.33 5.88 -0.19
C SER A 327 12.69 7.31 -0.57
N GLU A 328 13.39 7.51 -1.67
CA GLU A 328 13.84 8.82 -2.17
C GLU A 328 12.67 9.72 -2.56
N SER A 329 11.65 9.14 -3.20
CA SER A 329 10.47 9.84 -3.72
C SER A 329 9.28 9.88 -2.75
N ALA A 330 9.50 9.60 -1.45
CA ALA A 330 8.45 9.59 -0.44
C ALA A 330 7.68 10.91 -0.38
N ASP A 331 6.35 10.83 -0.41
CA ASP A 331 5.45 11.98 -0.42
C ASP A 331 4.54 11.97 0.82
N TRP A 332 3.37 11.36 0.77
CA TRP A 332 2.41 11.32 1.88
C TRP A 332 2.25 9.92 2.44
N ILE A 333 2.12 9.85 3.79
CA ILE A 333 1.64 8.63 4.45
C ILE A 333 0.14 8.72 4.68
N GLU A 334 -0.58 7.66 4.33
CA GLU A 334 -1.98 7.51 4.68
C GLU A 334 -2.12 7.19 6.16
N SER A 335 -2.76 8.08 6.91
CA SER A 335 -3.05 7.87 8.33
C SER A 335 -4.46 7.31 8.48
N CYS A 336 -4.54 6.07 8.97
CA CYS A 336 -5.77 5.39 9.27
C CYS A 336 -5.65 4.60 10.57
N ASP A 337 -6.69 4.65 11.40
CA ASP A 337 -6.82 3.97 12.70
C ASP A 337 -8.07 3.08 12.74
N TRP A 338 -8.31 2.34 11.68
CA TRP A 338 -9.58 1.65 11.46
C TRP A 338 -9.92 0.59 12.49
N ALA A 339 -8.93 0.02 13.16
CA ALA A 339 -9.09 -1.12 14.06
C ALA A 339 -8.75 -0.82 15.53
N CYS A 340 -8.69 0.42 15.96
CA CYS A 340 -8.36 0.80 17.34
C CYS A 340 -9.57 0.94 18.23
#